data_d6981e0ec2bc7a8c08023e5f28cd6537
#
_entry.id   d6981e0ec2bc7a8c08023e5f28cd6537
#
_cell.length_a   1.000
_cell.length_b   1.000
_cell.length_c   1.000
_cell.angle_alpha   90.00
_cell.angle_beta   90.00
_cell.angle_gamma   90.00
#
_symmetry.space_group_name_H-M   'P 1'
#
loop_
_entity.id
_entity.type
_entity.pdbx_description
1 polymer ?
#
loop_
_entity_poly.entity_id
_entity_poly.type
_entity_poly.pdbx_seq_one_letter_code
_entity_poly.pdbx_strand_id
1 'polypeptide(L)'
;KGTAMINSISLEEDRYDAVLPVVAGTDLKIVALCMSSDGMPETCDQRLKIADKLINGLVKNNVDIDNIYVDPLVQPIGTDDTYGFEFLDSVAAITTQFKGVHTMCGLSNISFGLPERKYINRNFAVMAIARGLDGLIINPLDRDMMGSIVTAEMLAGRDEFCAEYLQAFRAGIIGNPK
;
A
#
# COMPACT_ATOMS: atom_id res chain seq x y z
N LYS A 1 6.75 6.54 21.51
CA LYS A 1 5.94 5.35 21.13
C LYS A 1 5.09 5.75 19.96
N GLY A 2 5.17 5.02 18.84
CA GLY A 2 4.32 5.28 17.68
C GLY A 2 2.90 4.74 17.88
N THR A 3 1.95 5.19 17.05
CA THR A 3 0.59 4.68 17.01
C THR A 3 0.58 3.26 16.42
N ALA A 4 -0.19 2.35 16.99
CA ALA A 4 -0.32 1.00 16.46
C ALA A 4 -1.21 0.98 15.21
N MET A 5 -0.92 0.05 14.31
CA MET A 5 -1.70 -0.21 13.10
C MET A 5 -2.29 -1.61 13.16
N ILE A 6 -3.59 -1.72 12.90
CA ILE A 6 -4.30 -3.00 12.79
C ILE A 6 -4.29 -3.43 11.32
N ASN A 7 -3.86 -4.64 11.04
CA ASN A 7 -3.88 -5.24 9.72
C ASN A 7 -4.70 -6.54 9.79
N SER A 8 -5.90 -6.53 9.25
CA SER A 8 -6.67 -5.58 8.47
C SER A 8 -8.17 -5.67 8.77
N ILE A 9 -8.95 -4.71 8.29
CA ILE A 9 -10.41 -4.80 8.14
C ILE A 9 -10.76 -5.01 6.66
N SER A 10 -11.79 -5.80 6.37
CA SER A 10 -12.32 -6.03 5.02
C SER A 10 -13.85 -6.04 5.05
N LEU A 11 -14.51 -6.14 3.88
CA LEU A 11 -15.97 -6.29 3.80
C LEU A 11 -16.43 -7.75 3.91
N GLU A 12 -15.59 -8.66 4.37
CA GLU A 12 -16.01 -9.97 4.84
C GLU A 12 -16.77 -9.78 6.16
N GLU A 13 -18.01 -10.29 6.23
CA GLU A 13 -18.97 -9.96 7.29
C GLU A 13 -18.38 -10.17 8.69
N ASP A 14 -17.88 -11.36 8.98
CA ASP A 14 -17.27 -11.70 10.27
C ASP A 14 -16.07 -10.80 10.61
N ARG A 15 -15.30 -10.43 9.59
CA ARG A 15 -14.09 -9.62 9.75
C ARG A 15 -14.41 -8.16 10.01
N TYR A 16 -15.38 -7.61 9.30
CA TYR A 16 -15.82 -6.24 9.48
C TYR A 16 -16.36 -6.01 10.88
N ASP A 17 -17.28 -6.86 11.32
CA ASP A 17 -17.96 -6.77 12.60
C ASP A 17 -17.00 -6.99 13.80
N ALA A 18 -15.98 -7.84 13.63
CA ALA A 18 -14.99 -8.09 14.68
C ALA A 18 -13.98 -6.94 14.83
N VAL A 19 -13.57 -6.29 13.72
CA VAL A 19 -12.49 -5.29 13.75
C VAL A 19 -13.00 -3.87 13.95
N LEU A 20 -14.16 -3.53 13.39
CA LEU A 20 -14.71 -2.18 13.49
C LEU A 20 -14.81 -1.65 14.93
N PRO A 21 -15.31 -2.39 15.92
CA PRO A 21 -15.38 -1.92 17.32
C PRO A 21 -14.02 -1.64 17.96
N VAL A 22 -12.95 -2.26 17.45
CA VAL A 22 -11.59 -2.08 17.96
C VAL A 22 -11.00 -0.73 17.55
N VAL A 23 -11.36 -0.24 16.36
CA VAL A 23 -10.77 0.96 15.77
C VAL A 23 -11.68 2.19 15.86
N ALA A 24 -12.99 1.99 15.99
CA ALA A 24 -13.98 3.06 16.04
C ALA A 24 -13.71 4.03 17.21
N GLY A 25 -13.59 5.33 16.90
CA GLY A 25 -13.35 6.37 17.89
C GLY A 25 -11.96 6.33 18.57
N THR A 26 -11.00 5.62 18.00
CA THR A 26 -9.61 5.55 18.49
C THR A 26 -8.66 6.28 17.55
N ASP A 27 -7.40 6.44 17.97
CA ASP A 27 -6.29 6.96 17.15
C ASP A 27 -5.49 5.84 16.45
N LEU A 28 -5.98 4.59 16.51
CA LEU A 28 -5.34 3.46 15.84
C LEU A 28 -5.40 3.61 14.32
N LYS A 29 -4.32 3.27 13.66
CA LYS A 29 -4.28 3.14 12.21
C LYS A 29 -4.88 1.81 11.78
N ILE A 30 -5.53 1.78 10.62
CA ILE A 30 -6.22 0.59 10.10
C ILE A 30 -5.88 0.35 8.64
N VAL A 31 -5.52 -0.87 8.31
CA VAL A 31 -5.43 -1.32 6.92
C VAL A 31 -6.83 -1.74 6.45
N ALA A 32 -7.37 -1.00 5.49
CA ALA A 32 -8.63 -1.30 4.84
C ALA A 32 -8.35 -2.16 3.59
N LEU A 33 -8.44 -3.47 3.74
CA LEU A 33 -8.14 -4.44 2.69
C LEU A 33 -9.31 -4.55 1.71
N CYS A 34 -9.07 -4.29 0.43
CA CYS A 34 -10.08 -4.38 -0.63
C CYS A 34 -10.46 -5.85 -0.93
N MET A 35 -11.16 -6.47 0.00
CA MET A 35 -11.73 -7.81 -0.10
C MET A 35 -13.14 -7.83 0.48
N SER A 36 -14.02 -8.68 -0.07
CA SER A 36 -15.40 -8.83 0.38
C SER A 36 -15.79 -10.31 0.44
N SER A 37 -17.00 -10.59 0.96
CA SER A 37 -17.55 -11.94 0.96
C SER A 37 -17.77 -12.53 -0.45
N ASP A 38 -17.80 -11.66 -1.48
CA ASP A 38 -17.85 -12.10 -2.89
C ASP A 38 -16.49 -12.59 -3.41
N GLY A 39 -15.42 -12.42 -2.64
CA GLY A 39 -14.05 -12.81 -2.96
C GLY A 39 -13.08 -11.65 -3.21
N MET A 40 -11.98 -11.99 -3.87
CA MET A 40 -10.94 -11.02 -4.23
C MET A 40 -11.32 -10.22 -5.48
N PRO A 41 -11.14 -8.88 -5.49
CA PRO A 41 -11.42 -8.08 -6.67
C PRO A 41 -10.39 -8.33 -7.78
N GLU A 42 -10.85 -8.41 -9.02
CA GLU A 42 -9.98 -8.60 -10.18
C GLU A 42 -9.64 -7.27 -10.87
N THR A 43 -10.60 -6.34 -10.91
CA THR A 43 -10.48 -5.06 -11.64
C THR A 43 -10.33 -3.86 -10.71
N CYS A 44 -9.83 -2.74 -11.26
CA CYS A 44 -9.77 -1.45 -10.57
C CYS A 44 -11.16 -1.01 -10.09
N ASP A 45 -12.19 -1.12 -10.92
CA ASP A 45 -13.56 -0.74 -10.58
C ASP A 45 -14.11 -1.51 -9.37
N GLN A 46 -13.82 -2.81 -9.29
CA GLN A 46 -14.22 -3.63 -8.13
C GLN A 46 -13.50 -3.18 -6.87
N ARG A 47 -12.19 -2.90 -6.95
CA ARG A 47 -11.40 -2.38 -5.82
C ARG A 47 -11.91 -1.05 -5.33
N LEU A 48 -12.24 -0.12 -6.24
CA LEU A 48 -12.78 1.19 -5.90
C LEU A 48 -14.13 1.09 -5.19
N LYS A 49 -15.03 0.22 -5.63
CA LYS A 49 -16.32 -0.01 -4.97
C LYS A 49 -16.16 -0.55 -3.54
N ILE A 50 -15.19 -1.41 -3.32
CA ILE A 50 -14.89 -1.94 -1.98
C ILE A 50 -14.23 -0.85 -1.12
N ALA A 51 -13.25 -0.13 -1.66
CA ALA A 51 -12.59 0.97 -0.98
C ALA A 51 -13.58 2.06 -0.54
N ASP A 52 -14.51 2.46 -1.41
CA ASP A 52 -15.55 3.45 -1.09
C ASP A 52 -16.39 3.02 0.11
N LYS A 53 -16.87 1.78 0.11
CA LYS A 53 -17.65 1.24 1.23
C LYS A 53 -16.85 1.17 2.53
N LEU A 54 -15.59 0.71 2.47
CA LEU A 54 -14.71 0.63 3.64
C LEU A 54 -14.41 2.02 4.21
N ILE A 55 -13.98 2.95 3.37
CA ILE A 55 -13.63 4.31 3.79
C ILE A 55 -14.85 4.99 4.42
N ASN A 56 -15.98 5.01 3.73
CA ASN A 56 -17.20 5.65 4.23
C ASN A 56 -17.71 4.98 5.52
N GLY A 57 -17.63 3.65 5.60
CA GLY A 57 -18.00 2.89 6.79
C GLY A 57 -17.12 3.23 7.99
N LEU A 58 -15.82 3.32 7.81
CA LEU A 58 -14.85 3.67 8.86
C LEU A 58 -15.02 5.11 9.33
N VAL A 59 -15.10 6.07 8.40
CA VAL A 59 -15.32 7.50 8.72
C VAL A 59 -16.65 7.71 9.46
N LYS A 60 -17.73 7.04 9.04
CA LYS A 60 -19.02 7.09 9.73
C LYS A 60 -18.96 6.58 11.17
N ASN A 61 -18.04 5.71 11.47
CA ASN A 61 -17.78 5.15 12.80
C ASN A 61 -16.63 5.86 13.55
N ASN A 62 -16.37 7.13 13.21
CA ASN A 62 -15.39 7.99 13.87
C ASN A 62 -13.94 7.48 13.81
N VAL A 63 -13.54 6.83 12.70
CA VAL A 63 -12.14 6.62 12.37
C VAL A 63 -11.67 7.82 11.58
N ASP A 64 -10.56 8.44 12.00
CA ASP A 64 -9.96 9.56 11.27
C ASP A 64 -9.49 9.10 9.90
N ILE A 65 -9.78 9.89 8.87
CA ILE A 65 -9.45 9.56 7.49
C ILE A 65 -7.94 9.38 7.28
N ASP A 66 -7.11 10.13 8.00
CA ASP A 66 -5.63 10.04 7.99
C ASP A 66 -5.11 8.75 8.66
N ASN A 67 -5.95 8.03 9.38
CA ASN A 67 -5.63 6.74 9.96
C ASN A 67 -6.02 5.55 9.06
N ILE A 68 -6.64 5.78 7.89
CA ILE A 68 -7.10 4.75 6.97
C ILE A 68 -6.05 4.49 5.89
N TYR A 69 -5.52 3.26 5.85
CA TYR A 69 -4.58 2.78 4.85
C TYR A 69 -5.26 1.75 3.96
N VAL A 70 -5.65 2.16 2.76
CA VAL A 70 -6.32 1.26 1.81
C VAL A 70 -5.30 0.34 1.15
N ASP A 71 -5.52 -0.97 1.25
CA ASP A 71 -4.77 -1.99 0.50
C ASP A 71 -5.62 -2.49 -0.66
N PRO A 72 -5.29 -2.11 -1.92
CA PRO A 72 -6.04 -2.55 -3.10
C PRO A 72 -5.90 -4.05 -3.41
N LEU A 73 -5.13 -4.80 -2.64
CA LEU A 73 -4.85 -6.22 -2.77
C LEU A 73 -4.02 -6.57 -4.01
N VAL A 74 -2.72 -6.77 -3.81
CA VAL A 74 -1.81 -7.26 -4.86
C VAL A 74 -2.05 -8.73 -5.11
N GLN A 75 -2.35 -9.08 -6.36
CA GLN A 75 -2.49 -10.46 -6.83
C GLN A 75 -1.31 -10.86 -7.72
N PRO A 76 -1.00 -12.19 -7.83
CA PRO A 76 0.15 -12.66 -8.58
C PRO A 76 0.00 -12.42 -10.09
N ILE A 77 0.96 -11.74 -10.70
CA ILE A 77 0.99 -11.50 -12.15
C ILE A 77 1.14 -12.80 -12.95
N GLY A 78 1.65 -13.87 -12.32
CA GLY A 78 1.73 -15.20 -12.93
C GLY A 78 0.38 -15.90 -13.07
N THR A 79 -0.67 -15.39 -12.42
CA THR A 79 -2.03 -15.92 -12.53
C THR A 79 -2.82 -15.21 -13.63
N ASP A 80 -2.67 -13.88 -13.72
CA ASP A 80 -3.25 -13.04 -14.76
C ASP A 80 -2.35 -11.84 -15.03
N ASP A 81 -2.01 -11.60 -16.27
CA ASP A 81 -1.06 -10.56 -16.70
C ASP A 81 -1.58 -9.13 -16.51
N THR A 82 -2.88 -8.94 -16.29
CA THR A 82 -3.50 -7.65 -16.01
C THR A 82 -3.39 -7.23 -14.54
N TYR A 83 -3.20 -8.14 -13.59
CA TYR A 83 -3.29 -7.87 -12.15
C TYR A 83 -2.31 -6.79 -11.65
N GLY A 84 -1.11 -6.74 -12.23
CA GLY A 84 -0.16 -5.68 -11.90
C GLY A 84 -0.67 -4.30 -12.28
N PHE A 85 -1.23 -4.19 -13.48
CA PHE A 85 -1.77 -2.95 -14.03
C PHE A 85 -3.04 -2.51 -13.29
N GLU A 86 -3.96 -3.43 -13.06
CA GLU A 86 -5.19 -3.19 -12.30
C GLU A 86 -4.92 -2.68 -10.87
N PHE A 87 -3.88 -3.22 -10.21
CA PHE A 87 -3.43 -2.70 -8.92
C PHE A 87 -2.90 -1.27 -9.01
N LEU A 88 -2.02 -1.00 -9.98
CA LEU A 88 -1.42 0.34 -10.16
C LEU A 88 -2.46 1.41 -10.45
N ASP A 89 -3.45 1.10 -11.29
CA ASP A 89 -4.55 2.01 -11.58
C ASP A 89 -5.46 2.21 -10.36
N SER A 90 -5.67 1.17 -9.56
CA SER A 90 -6.41 1.28 -8.29
C SER A 90 -5.73 2.22 -7.30
N VAL A 91 -4.40 2.14 -7.15
CA VAL A 91 -3.65 3.08 -6.31
C VAL A 91 -3.85 4.52 -6.77
N ALA A 92 -3.66 4.78 -8.07
CA ALA A 92 -3.83 6.12 -8.63
C ALA A 92 -5.27 6.65 -8.48
N ALA A 93 -6.26 5.79 -8.67
CA ALA A 93 -7.66 6.16 -8.54
C ALA A 93 -8.05 6.44 -7.07
N ILE A 94 -7.62 5.60 -6.13
CA ILE A 94 -7.88 5.79 -4.69
C ILE A 94 -7.27 7.11 -4.20
N THR A 95 -6.00 7.37 -4.49
CA THR A 95 -5.32 8.60 -4.07
C THR A 95 -5.91 9.86 -4.69
N THR A 96 -6.54 9.74 -5.86
CA THR A 96 -7.20 10.86 -6.53
C THR A 96 -8.60 11.12 -5.99
N GLN A 97 -9.39 10.06 -5.77
CA GLN A 97 -10.80 10.16 -5.41
C GLN A 97 -11.03 10.35 -3.90
N PHE A 98 -10.23 9.72 -3.07
CA PHE A 98 -10.38 9.72 -1.62
C PHE A 98 -9.26 10.53 -0.96
N LYS A 99 -9.42 11.85 -0.93
CA LYS A 99 -8.41 12.72 -0.33
C LYS A 99 -8.29 12.50 1.18
N GLY A 100 -7.06 12.38 1.65
CA GLY A 100 -6.73 12.19 3.07
C GLY A 100 -6.55 10.73 3.49
N VAL A 101 -6.92 9.74 2.67
CA VAL A 101 -6.55 8.34 2.93
C VAL A 101 -5.13 8.06 2.46
N HIS A 102 -4.52 7.06 3.07
CA HIS A 102 -3.27 6.47 2.63
C HIS A 102 -3.50 5.20 1.82
N THR A 103 -2.49 4.79 1.04
CA THR A 103 -2.49 3.50 0.34
C THR A 103 -1.30 2.66 0.76
N MET A 104 -1.50 1.35 0.86
CA MET A 104 -0.40 0.43 1.17
C MET A 104 -0.62 -0.95 0.53
N CYS A 105 0.42 -1.79 0.54
CA CYS A 105 0.25 -3.17 0.09
C CYS A 105 1.29 -4.16 0.64
N GLY A 106 0.93 -5.44 0.61
CA GLY A 106 1.85 -6.57 0.69
C GLY A 106 2.52 -6.81 -0.66
N LEU A 107 3.61 -6.11 -0.95
CA LEU A 107 4.22 -5.98 -2.27
C LEU A 107 4.56 -7.32 -2.93
N SER A 108 5.13 -8.27 -2.19
CA SER A 108 5.74 -9.48 -2.75
C SER A 108 4.76 -10.47 -3.36
N ASN A 109 3.46 -10.27 -3.18
CA ASN A 109 2.43 -11.11 -3.81
C ASN A 109 2.48 -11.01 -5.34
N ILE A 110 2.86 -9.86 -5.91
CA ILE A 110 2.95 -9.65 -7.35
C ILE A 110 3.79 -10.72 -8.06
N SER A 111 4.85 -11.18 -7.42
CA SER A 111 5.83 -12.11 -8.00
C SER A 111 5.66 -13.56 -7.53
N PHE A 112 4.55 -13.87 -6.84
CA PHE A 112 4.34 -15.21 -6.32
C PHE A 112 4.37 -16.26 -7.44
N GLY A 113 5.12 -17.35 -7.22
CA GLY A 113 5.29 -18.44 -8.20
C GLY A 113 6.30 -18.17 -9.32
N LEU A 114 6.90 -16.97 -9.42
CA LEU A 114 7.85 -16.61 -10.47
C LEU A 114 9.31 -16.70 -9.97
N PRO A 115 10.27 -16.98 -10.86
CA PRO A 115 11.69 -16.93 -10.53
C PRO A 115 12.17 -15.48 -10.37
N GLU A 116 13.36 -15.31 -9.75
CA GLU A 116 14.04 -14.02 -9.61
C GLU A 116 13.16 -12.87 -9.09
N ARG A 117 12.32 -13.19 -8.12
CA ARG A 117 11.28 -12.31 -7.55
C ARG A 117 11.77 -10.91 -7.16
N LYS A 118 13.05 -10.78 -6.81
CA LYS A 118 13.65 -9.50 -6.42
C LYS A 118 13.54 -8.44 -7.52
N TYR A 119 13.76 -8.80 -8.78
CA TYR A 119 13.63 -7.87 -9.90
C TYR A 119 12.19 -7.39 -10.07
N ILE A 120 11.23 -8.32 -10.00
CA ILE A 120 9.81 -8.00 -10.12
C ILE A 120 9.38 -7.09 -8.97
N ASN A 121 9.69 -7.46 -7.73
CA ASN A 121 9.29 -6.71 -6.54
C ASN A 121 9.85 -5.29 -6.54
N ARG A 122 11.12 -5.09 -6.90
CA ARG A 122 11.75 -3.77 -6.93
C ARG A 122 11.14 -2.86 -7.98
N ASN A 123 10.97 -3.36 -9.20
CA ASN A 123 10.37 -2.57 -10.28
C ASN A 123 8.91 -2.25 -9.96
N PHE A 124 8.16 -3.21 -9.42
CA PHE A 124 6.77 -2.99 -9.04
C PHE A 124 6.63 -1.96 -7.91
N ALA A 125 7.53 -1.98 -6.92
CA ALA A 125 7.57 -0.95 -5.88
C ALA A 125 7.75 0.45 -6.46
N VAL A 126 8.70 0.63 -7.38
CA VAL A 126 8.94 1.92 -8.07
C VAL A 126 7.70 2.37 -8.84
N MET A 127 7.06 1.47 -9.59
CA MET A 127 5.84 1.77 -10.33
C MET A 127 4.69 2.16 -9.40
N ALA A 128 4.50 1.45 -8.29
CA ALA A 128 3.43 1.72 -7.33
C ALA A 128 3.64 3.06 -6.61
N ILE A 129 4.87 3.40 -6.21
CA ILE A 129 5.21 4.70 -5.64
C ILE A 129 4.91 5.83 -6.63
N ALA A 130 5.29 5.66 -7.91
CA ALA A 130 4.98 6.63 -8.96
C ALA A 130 3.47 6.83 -9.19
N ARG A 131 2.64 5.84 -8.82
CA ARG A 131 1.17 5.92 -8.87
C ARG A 131 0.52 6.47 -7.60
N GLY A 132 1.30 6.75 -6.56
CA GLY A 132 0.77 7.37 -5.34
C GLY A 132 0.79 6.47 -4.10
N LEU A 133 1.31 5.24 -4.19
CA LEU A 133 1.44 4.36 -3.03
C LEU A 133 2.37 5.00 -1.99
N ASP A 134 1.97 4.97 -0.71
CA ASP A 134 2.71 5.56 0.40
C ASP A 134 3.06 4.57 1.53
N GLY A 135 2.60 3.31 1.42
CA GLY A 135 2.92 2.26 2.37
C GLY A 135 3.31 0.92 1.71
N LEU A 136 4.32 0.24 2.25
CA LEU A 136 4.78 -1.05 1.74
C LEU A 136 5.07 -2.02 2.90
N ILE A 137 4.52 -3.23 2.82
CA ILE A 137 4.96 -4.34 3.68
C ILE A 137 6.05 -5.10 2.94
N ILE A 138 7.29 -4.91 3.39
CA ILE A 138 8.50 -5.45 2.76
C ILE A 138 9.54 -5.86 3.82
N ASN A 139 10.63 -6.48 3.38
CA ASN A 139 11.80 -6.68 4.23
C ASN A 139 12.69 -5.42 4.21
N PRO A 140 12.77 -4.64 5.31
CA PRO A 140 13.56 -3.42 5.37
C PRO A 140 15.07 -3.66 5.37
N LEU A 141 15.52 -4.91 5.51
CA LEU A 141 16.93 -5.29 5.44
C LEU A 141 17.41 -5.55 3.99
N ASP A 142 16.51 -5.59 3.01
CA ASP A 142 16.89 -5.63 1.60
C ASP A 142 17.32 -4.23 1.14
N ARG A 143 18.64 -4.00 1.18
CA ARG A 143 19.25 -2.70 0.86
C ARG A 143 18.94 -2.22 -0.56
N ASP A 144 18.86 -3.13 -1.51
CA ASP A 144 18.55 -2.77 -2.88
C ASP A 144 17.07 -2.36 -3.03
N MET A 145 16.16 -3.02 -2.30
CA MET A 145 14.76 -2.62 -2.21
C MET A 145 14.64 -1.23 -1.58
N MET A 146 15.32 -1.01 -0.44
CA MET A 146 15.30 0.29 0.22
C MET A 146 15.89 1.39 -0.67
N GLY A 147 16.97 1.09 -1.39
CA GLY A 147 17.54 2.00 -2.38
C GLY A 147 16.58 2.36 -3.51
N SER A 148 15.84 1.36 -4.00
CA SER A 148 14.82 1.58 -5.03
C SER A 148 13.67 2.45 -4.54
N ILE A 149 13.22 2.26 -3.29
CA ILE A 149 12.15 3.06 -2.67
C ILE A 149 12.58 4.52 -2.52
N VAL A 150 13.73 4.78 -1.89
CA VAL A 150 14.24 6.15 -1.69
C VAL A 150 14.42 6.86 -3.04
N THR A 151 14.92 6.14 -4.04
CA THR A 151 15.08 6.70 -5.39
C THR A 151 13.71 6.99 -6.04
N ALA A 152 12.73 6.10 -5.86
CA ALA A 152 11.39 6.29 -6.41
C ALA A 152 10.67 7.49 -5.78
N GLU A 153 10.79 7.69 -4.47
CA GLU A 153 10.24 8.85 -3.75
C GLU A 153 10.82 10.17 -4.30
N MET A 154 12.15 10.20 -4.48
CA MET A 154 12.83 11.35 -5.07
C MET A 154 12.33 11.63 -6.50
N LEU A 155 12.26 10.60 -7.36
CA LEU A 155 11.81 10.73 -8.75
C LEU A 155 10.33 11.07 -8.87
N ALA A 156 9.51 10.66 -7.89
CA ALA A 156 8.09 11.00 -7.81
C ALA A 156 7.83 12.43 -7.28
N GLY A 157 8.88 13.19 -6.98
CA GLY A 157 8.76 14.57 -6.48
C GLY A 157 8.35 14.68 -5.02
N ARG A 158 8.55 13.63 -4.23
CA ARG A 158 8.21 13.60 -2.79
C ARG A 158 9.40 13.88 -1.87
N ASP A 159 10.60 14.06 -2.44
CA ASP A 159 11.84 14.37 -1.72
C ASP A 159 12.36 15.74 -2.15
N GLU A 160 12.08 16.75 -1.34
CA GLU A 160 12.45 18.14 -1.64
C GLU A 160 13.96 18.30 -1.66
N PHE A 161 14.48 18.81 -2.78
CA PHE A 161 15.93 18.98 -3.03
C PHE A 161 16.76 17.70 -2.85
N CYS A 162 16.18 16.52 -3.02
CA CYS A 162 16.85 15.22 -2.84
C CYS A 162 17.43 15.01 -1.43
N ALA A 163 16.83 15.64 -0.42
CA ALA A 163 17.39 15.67 0.94
C ALA A 163 17.42 14.27 1.58
N GLU A 164 16.32 13.52 1.46
CA GLU A 164 16.20 12.17 2.01
C GLU A 164 17.13 11.19 1.26
N TYR A 165 17.21 11.31 -0.06
CA TYR A 165 18.13 10.50 -0.88
C TYR A 165 19.59 10.73 -0.46
N LEU A 166 20.01 11.97 -0.29
CA LEU A 166 21.36 12.33 0.16
C LEU A 166 21.63 11.83 1.60
N GLN A 167 20.63 11.92 2.47
CA GLN A 167 20.73 11.41 3.84
C GLN A 167 20.87 9.88 3.85
N ALA A 168 20.08 9.16 3.06
CA ALA A 168 20.16 7.71 2.92
C ALA A 168 21.54 7.24 2.41
N PHE A 169 22.14 7.99 1.47
CA PHE A 169 23.50 7.73 1.01
C PHE A 169 24.52 7.94 2.13
N ARG A 170 24.47 9.07 2.85
CA ARG A 170 25.38 9.37 3.97
C ARG A 170 25.27 8.38 5.11
N ALA A 171 24.05 7.86 5.37
CA ALA A 171 23.80 6.84 6.37
C ALA A 171 24.20 5.42 5.91
N GLY A 172 24.66 5.25 4.67
CA GLY A 172 25.04 3.95 4.11
C GLY A 172 23.84 3.00 3.86
N ILE A 173 22.63 3.54 3.80
CA ILE A 173 21.42 2.76 3.43
C ILE A 173 21.49 2.42 1.95
N ILE A 174 21.91 3.36 1.12
CA ILE A 174 22.15 3.18 -0.32
C ILE A 174 23.62 3.45 -0.64
N GLY A 175 24.16 2.69 -1.60
CA GLY A 175 25.54 2.81 -2.01
C GLY A 175 26.55 2.49 -0.90
N ASN A 176 27.81 2.81 -1.13
CA ASN A 176 28.89 2.74 -0.14
C ASN A 176 29.49 4.15 -0.02
N PRO A 177 29.15 4.90 1.00
CA PRO A 177 29.83 6.17 1.26
C PRO A 177 31.31 5.88 1.51
N LYS A 178 32.19 6.59 0.77
CA LYS A 178 33.65 6.49 0.94
C LYS A 178 34.08 7.17 2.24
#